data_8430474d9de5a5d49a3a900ff24ad258
#
_entry.id   8430474d9de5a5d49a3a900ff24ad258
#
_cell.length_a   1.000
_cell.length_b   1.000
_cell.length_c   1.000
_cell.angle_alpha   90.00
_cell.angle_beta   90.00
_cell.angle_gamma   90.00
#
_symmetry.space_group_name_H-M   'P 1'
#
loop_
_entity.id
_entity.type
_entity.pdbx_description
1 polymer ?
#
loop_
_entity_poly.entity_id
_entity_poly.type
_entity_poly.pdbx_seq_one_letter_code
_entity_poly.pdbx_strand_id
1 'polypeptide(L)'
;MPTWLNDACFYEIYPQTFCDSNGDGIGDIQGIIQKLDYIRDTGFNALWINPCFDSPFKDAGYDVRDYKKVAPRYGSNEDLIQLFQEAHRRGIHVLLDLVPGHTSEEHEWFLESKKAEENAFSDRYVWTNFGFQGAKDFKYVAGESDRDGAYILNFFNCQPALNYGFGRQDEKWMMAPDSPAAIGTREAMKDVMKFWMDLGCDGFRVDMASSLVKNDTEDKKYTQAIWQNVRSWLDQNYPEAAIVSEWGYGFQAFDAGFHMDFTLNDPGCGYTSLFRDYSNPRGDRDWVLLESKKETAKLYKEHASHDPEKPWREDCLTQDHSYFRKDGHGDITSFLADYEGRYAAARGKGYISLITGNHDTPRINFTLDDTERRLSFAFIYTMPGVPFMYYGDEIGMKYRYLPSKEGGFQRTGSRTPMQWTGGKNLGFSEASEDALYLPVEDEKDAPNVESQLADEGSLLHFVKDLLKLRHENRDLQADGSFEVLHGESRDPLFVYRRGDLICAVNPSGDERSFDLSKRDAKALCGEKIFSYGETGYDAGRLTLGGQSFLVLK
;
A
#
# COMPACT_ATOMS: atom_id res chain seq x y z
N MET A 1 -20.10 -0.84 -7.12
CA MET A 1 -19.12 -1.49 -6.23
C MET A 1 -19.05 -2.95 -6.59
N PRO A 2 -17.89 -3.51 -6.90
CA PRO A 2 -17.72 -4.96 -7.07
C PRO A 2 -18.20 -5.70 -5.83
N THR A 3 -18.92 -6.80 -6.04
CA THR A 3 -19.63 -7.49 -4.94
C THR A 3 -18.67 -8.17 -3.97
N TRP A 4 -17.52 -8.62 -4.45
CA TRP A 4 -16.50 -9.32 -3.68
C TRP A 4 -15.67 -8.42 -2.75
N LEU A 5 -15.61 -7.09 -3.02
CA LEU A 5 -14.76 -6.17 -2.27
C LEU A 5 -15.13 -6.05 -0.79
N ASN A 6 -16.38 -6.28 -0.45
CA ASN A 6 -16.80 -6.11 0.94
C ASN A 6 -16.12 -7.09 1.90
N ASP A 7 -15.87 -8.30 1.43
CA ASP A 7 -15.16 -9.35 2.18
C ASP A 7 -13.70 -9.50 1.78
N ALA A 8 -13.17 -8.58 0.97
CA ALA A 8 -11.80 -8.69 0.47
C ALA A 8 -10.77 -8.44 1.58
N CYS A 9 -9.76 -9.31 1.59
CA CYS A 9 -8.53 -9.17 2.35
C CYS A 9 -7.37 -9.39 1.39
N PHE A 10 -6.62 -8.33 1.11
CA PHE A 10 -5.56 -8.35 0.11
C PHE A 10 -4.22 -8.82 0.67
N TYR A 11 -3.48 -9.53 -0.17
CA TYR A 11 -2.08 -9.87 0.01
C TYR A 11 -1.26 -9.23 -1.11
N GLU A 12 -0.33 -8.32 -0.76
CA GLU A 12 0.54 -7.66 -1.72
C GLU A 12 1.77 -8.51 -1.98
N ILE A 13 2.07 -8.76 -3.25
CA ILE A 13 3.20 -9.56 -3.71
C ILE A 13 4.14 -8.70 -4.54
N TYR A 14 5.42 -8.65 -4.14
CA TYR A 14 6.53 -8.17 -4.95
C TYR A 14 7.14 -9.36 -5.71
N PRO A 15 6.84 -9.53 -7.02
CA PRO A 15 7.15 -10.76 -7.76
C PRO A 15 8.61 -11.16 -7.67
N GLN A 16 9.50 -10.20 -7.77
CA GLN A 16 10.94 -10.36 -7.87
C GLN A 16 11.59 -11.13 -6.71
N THR A 17 10.93 -11.13 -5.54
CA THR A 17 11.46 -11.72 -4.32
C THR A 17 10.45 -12.59 -3.55
N PHE A 18 9.35 -12.99 -4.21
CA PHE A 18 8.34 -13.81 -3.55
C PHE A 18 8.66 -15.32 -3.59
N CYS A 19 8.84 -15.90 -4.78
CA CYS A 19 9.22 -17.29 -4.94
C CYS A 19 9.85 -17.50 -6.33
N ASP A 20 11.04 -18.04 -6.37
CA ASP A 20 11.76 -18.38 -7.60
C ASP A 20 11.50 -19.87 -7.93
N SER A 21 10.77 -20.11 -9.02
CA SER A 21 10.40 -21.46 -9.45
C SER A 21 11.42 -22.12 -10.39
N ASN A 22 12.26 -21.31 -11.04
CA ASN A 22 13.17 -21.78 -12.10
C ASN A 22 14.64 -21.84 -11.64
N GLY A 23 14.97 -21.27 -10.47
CA GLY A 23 16.31 -21.32 -9.88
C GLY A 23 17.30 -20.31 -10.45
N ASP A 24 16.82 -19.19 -10.99
CA ASP A 24 17.67 -18.13 -11.53
C ASP A 24 18.01 -17.02 -10.52
N GLY A 25 17.43 -17.06 -9.32
CA GLY A 25 17.64 -16.09 -8.23
C GLY A 25 16.65 -14.94 -8.22
N ILE A 26 15.65 -14.97 -9.10
CA ILE A 26 14.58 -13.98 -9.21
C ILE A 26 13.23 -14.69 -9.07
N GLY A 27 12.33 -14.17 -8.25
CA GLY A 27 10.97 -14.68 -8.15
C GLY A 27 10.20 -14.50 -9.46
N ASP A 28 9.23 -15.37 -9.71
CA ASP A 28 8.49 -15.41 -10.97
C ASP A 28 7.00 -15.75 -10.77
N ILE A 29 6.22 -15.65 -11.85
CA ILE A 29 4.77 -15.90 -11.83
C ILE A 29 4.46 -17.35 -11.49
N GLN A 30 5.24 -18.31 -11.97
CA GLN A 30 5.07 -19.73 -11.64
C GLN A 30 5.33 -19.98 -10.15
N GLY A 31 6.28 -19.25 -9.54
CA GLY A 31 6.51 -19.26 -8.10
C GLY A 31 5.30 -18.72 -7.32
N ILE A 32 4.65 -17.66 -7.81
CA ILE A 32 3.40 -17.17 -7.21
C ILE A 32 2.30 -18.24 -7.29
N ILE A 33 2.12 -18.88 -8.45
CA ILE A 33 1.14 -19.95 -8.64
C ILE A 33 1.36 -21.10 -7.65
N GLN A 34 2.61 -21.52 -7.43
CA GLN A 34 2.95 -22.57 -6.46
C GLN A 34 2.54 -22.22 -5.01
N LYS A 35 2.39 -20.94 -4.69
CA LYS A 35 2.07 -20.46 -3.33
C LYS A 35 0.61 -20.03 -3.14
N LEU A 36 -0.24 -20.16 -4.15
CA LEU A 36 -1.65 -19.76 -4.05
C LEU A 36 -2.43 -20.54 -2.98
N ASP A 37 -2.10 -21.82 -2.76
CA ASP A 37 -2.74 -22.60 -1.70
C ASP A 37 -2.38 -22.05 -0.30
N TYR A 38 -1.11 -21.66 -0.07
CA TYR A 38 -0.70 -21.00 1.15
C TYR A 38 -1.47 -19.69 1.38
N ILE A 39 -1.61 -18.88 0.35
CA ILE A 39 -2.32 -17.58 0.41
C ILE A 39 -3.80 -17.80 0.77
N ARG A 40 -4.48 -18.74 0.07
CA ARG A 40 -5.87 -19.13 0.39
C ARG A 40 -6.00 -19.67 1.82
N ASP A 41 -5.13 -20.61 2.20
CA ASP A 41 -5.21 -21.31 3.49
C ASP A 41 -4.83 -20.41 4.67
N THR A 42 -4.14 -19.30 4.40
CA THR A 42 -3.93 -18.22 5.36
C THR A 42 -5.22 -17.39 5.54
N GLY A 43 -6.06 -17.30 4.50
CA GLY A 43 -7.34 -16.60 4.52
C GLY A 43 -7.41 -15.37 3.60
N PHE A 44 -6.37 -15.09 2.81
CA PHE A 44 -6.43 -14.02 1.82
C PHE A 44 -7.23 -14.46 0.59
N ASN A 45 -8.10 -13.57 0.11
CA ASN A 45 -8.98 -13.81 -1.04
C ASN A 45 -8.78 -12.79 -2.17
N ALA A 46 -7.78 -11.93 -2.06
CA ALA A 46 -7.40 -11.00 -3.11
C ALA A 46 -5.89 -10.76 -3.13
N LEU A 47 -5.32 -10.54 -4.32
CA LEU A 47 -3.91 -10.25 -4.54
C LEU A 47 -3.76 -8.86 -5.15
N TRP A 48 -2.70 -8.16 -4.74
CA TRP A 48 -2.10 -7.07 -5.50
C TRP A 48 -0.69 -7.50 -5.91
N ILE A 49 -0.48 -7.59 -7.22
CA ILE A 49 0.82 -7.91 -7.81
C ILE A 49 1.51 -6.60 -8.19
N ASN A 50 2.67 -6.29 -7.57
CA ASN A 50 3.50 -5.17 -7.98
C ASN A 50 3.94 -5.29 -9.44
N PRO A 51 4.48 -4.23 -10.10
CA PRO A 51 4.66 -4.21 -11.54
C PRO A 51 5.36 -5.45 -12.10
N CYS A 52 4.68 -6.17 -12.97
CA CYS A 52 5.19 -7.37 -13.64
C CYS A 52 5.32 -7.21 -15.16
N PHE A 53 5.03 -6.03 -15.69
CA PHE A 53 5.15 -5.73 -17.11
C PHE A 53 6.59 -5.57 -17.56
N ASP A 54 6.83 -5.66 -18.86
CA ASP A 54 8.17 -5.53 -19.45
C ASP A 54 8.77 -4.15 -19.11
N SER A 55 9.98 -4.18 -18.58
CA SER A 55 10.67 -3.02 -18.02
C SER A 55 12.19 -3.20 -18.10
N PRO A 56 12.98 -2.14 -18.25
CA PRO A 56 14.42 -2.18 -18.00
C PRO A 56 14.79 -2.26 -16.51
N PHE A 57 13.80 -2.14 -15.61
CA PHE A 57 13.98 -2.23 -14.14
C PHE A 57 14.93 -1.19 -13.54
N LYS A 58 14.92 0.03 -14.07
CA LYS A 58 15.59 1.18 -13.44
C LYS A 58 14.84 1.67 -12.20
N ASP A 59 13.55 1.36 -12.13
CA ASP A 59 12.67 1.63 -10.99
C ASP A 59 11.75 0.43 -10.70
N ALA A 60 12.35 -0.74 -10.46
CA ALA A 60 11.66 -1.94 -9.97
C ALA A 60 10.44 -2.42 -10.78
N GLY A 61 10.33 -2.01 -12.05
CA GLY A 61 9.20 -2.32 -12.92
C GLY A 61 8.22 -1.17 -13.11
N TYR A 62 8.34 -0.09 -12.33
CA TYR A 62 7.52 1.13 -12.51
C TYR A 62 7.93 1.93 -13.76
N ASP A 63 9.08 1.69 -14.34
CA ASP A 63 9.52 2.17 -15.64
C ASP A 63 9.11 1.20 -16.76
N VAL A 64 7.81 1.19 -17.08
CA VAL A 64 7.19 0.23 -18.01
C VAL A 64 7.66 0.49 -19.45
N ARG A 65 8.20 -0.55 -20.11
CA ARG A 65 8.61 -0.56 -21.51
C ARG A 65 7.52 -1.07 -22.47
N ASP A 66 6.71 -2.01 -22.02
CA ASP A 66 5.55 -2.53 -22.75
C ASP A 66 4.46 -2.96 -21.76
N TYR A 67 3.34 -2.25 -21.78
CA TYR A 67 2.20 -2.52 -20.88
C TYR A 67 1.47 -3.84 -21.15
N LYS A 68 1.59 -4.40 -22.35
CA LYS A 68 0.84 -5.60 -22.76
C LYS A 68 1.69 -6.85 -22.80
N LYS A 69 2.88 -6.78 -22.20
CA LYS A 69 3.83 -7.87 -22.13
C LYS A 69 4.36 -8.05 -20.71
N VAL A 70 4.35 -9.28 -20.23
CA VAL A 70 5.00 -9.65 -18.98
C VAL A 70 6.52 -9.57 -19.16
N ALA A 71 7.23 -9.08 -18.13
CA ALA A 71 8.68 -9.03 -18.12
C ALA A 71 9.27 -10.45 -18.26
N PRO A 72 10.20 -10.70 -19.19
CA PRO A 72 10.77 -12.03 -19.41
C PRO A 72 11.38 -12.69 -18.18
N ARG A 73 11.84 -11.89 -17.21
CA ARG A 73 12.35 -12.40 -15.92
C ARG A 73 11.28 -13.01 -15.04
N TYR A 74 10.01 -12.64 -15.24
CA TYR A 74 8.88 -13.15 -14.46
C TYR A 74 8.08 -14.24 -15.19
N GLY A 75 8.34 -14.44 -16.48
CA GLY A 75 7.62 -15.40 -17.30
C GLY A 75 7.05 -14.80 -18.58
N SER A 76 5.87 -15.25 -18.95
CA SER A 76 5.15 -14.87 -20.16
C SER A 76 3.73 -14.37 -19.87
N ASN A 77 3.04 -13.88 -20.91
CA ASN A 77 1.62 -13.52 -20.79
C ASN A 77 0.77 -14.76 -20.45
N GLU A 78 1.13 -15.91 -20.99
CA GLU A 78 0.49 -17.21 -20.74
C GLU A 78 0.61 -17.60 -19.25
N ASP A 79 1.76 -17.37 -18.63
CA ASP A 79 1.97 -17.60 -17.20
C ASP A 79 1.06 -16.70 -16.35
N LEU A 80 0.92 -15.43 -16.73
CA LEU A 80 0.04 -14.49 -16.01
C LEU A 80 -1.44 -14.84 -16.18
N ILE A 81 -1.86 -15.29 -17.37
CA ILE A 81 -3.20 -15.83 -17.61
C ILE A 81 -3.44 -17.07 -16.76
N GLN A 82 -2.45 -17.96 -16.65
CA GLN A 82 -2.52 -19.13 -15.79
C GLN A 82 -2.67 -18.71 -14.32
N LEU A 83 -1.94 -17.69 -13.87
CA LEU A 83 -2.08 -17.15 -12.53
C LEU A 83 -3.51 -16.68 -12.23
N PHE A 84 -4.15 -15.93 -13.14
CA PHE A 84 -5.56 -15.53 -12.98
C PHE A 84 -6.48 -16.74 -12.85
N GLN A 85 -6.32 -17.73 -13.71
CA GLN A 85 -7.15 -18.93 -13.68
C GLN A 85 -6.98 -19.74 -12.40
N GLU A 86 -5.73 -19.93 -11.95
CA GLU A 86 -5.44 -20.68 -10.72
C GLU A 86 -5.86 -19.93 -9.45
N ALA A 87 -5.74 -18.60 -9.44
CA ALA A 87 -6.26 -17.76 -8.37
C ALA A 87 -7.79 -17.84 -8.29
N HIS A 88 -8.48 -17.66 -9.41
CA HIS A 88 -9.95 -17.73 -9.47
C HIS A 88 -10.49 -19.11 -9.05
N ARG A 89 -9.84 -20.21 -9.40
CA ARG A 89 -10.22 -21.57 -8.93
C ARG A 89 -10.18 -21.69 -7.41
N ARG A 90 -9.39 -20.83 -6.74
CA ARG A 90 -9.25 -20.79 -5.28
C ARG A 90 -10.09 -19.69 -4.63
N GLY A 91 -10.89 -18.96 -5.40
CA GLY A 91 -11.67 -17.82 -4.93
C GLY A 91 -10.83 -16.59 -4.62
N ILE A 92 -9.67 -16.45 -5.27
CA ILE A 92 -8.76 -15.32 -5.10
C ILE A 92 -8.86 -14.39 -6.30
N HIS A 93 -9.14 -13.11 -6.06
CA HIS A 93 -9.12 -12.05 -7.07
C HIS A 93 -7.71 -11.48 -7.26
N VAL A 94 -7.40 -10.99 -8.47
CA VAL A 94 -6.05 -10.49 -8.77
C VAL A 94 -6.09 -9.08 -9.36
N LEU A 95 -5.49 -8.12 -8.67
CA LEU A 95 -5.21 -6.78 -9.18
C LEU A 95 -3.75 -6.69 -9.65
N LEU A 96 -3.56 -6.08 -10.83
CA LEU A 96 -2.23 -5.71 -11.33
C LEU A 96 -1.90 -4.26 -10.97
N ASP A 97 -0.61 -3.92 -11.01
CA ASP A 97 -0.17 -2.54 -10.84
C ASP A 97 -0.22 -1.81 -12.18
N LEU A 98 -0.96 -0.71 -12.25
CA LEU A 98 -1.07 0.16 -13.41
C LEU A 98 -0.29 1.45 -13.16
N VAL A 99 0.66 1.76 -14.02
CA VAL A 99 1.49 2.98 -13.96
C VAL A 99 1.03 3.97 -15.05
N PRO A 100 0.01 4.79 -14.80
CA PRO A 100 -0.58 5.62 -15.87
C PRO A 100 0.13 6.95 -16.09
N GLY A 101 0.97 7.42 -15.17
CA GLY A 101 1.55 8.77 -15.20
C GLY A 101 2.79 8.92 -16.09
N HIS A 102 3.47 7.84 -16.39
CA HIS A 102 4.73 7.82 -17.15
C HIS A 102 5.00 6.44 -17.75
N THR A 103 6.03 6.36 -18.57
CA THR A 103 6.58 5.11 -19.08
C THR A 103 8.08 5.08 -18.85
N SER A 104 8.74 3.97 -19.18
CA SER A 104 10.18 3.97 -19.42
C SER A 104 10.52 4.88 -20.62
N GLU A 105 11.71 5.45 -20.59
CA GLU A 105 12.32 6.11 -21.76
C GLU A 105 12.57 5.14 -22.93
N GLU A 106 12.49 3.83 -22.70
CA GLU A 106 12.62 2.76 -23.69
C GLU A 106 11.27 2.29 -24.27
N HIS A 107 10.14 2.88 -23.83
CA HIS A 107 8.81 2.55 -24.34
C HIS A 107 8.66 2.98 -25.79
N GLU A 108 8.05 2.14 -26.64
CA GLU A 108 7.86 2.44 -28.07
C GLU A 108 7.18 3.81 -28.30
N TRP A 109 6.17 4.15 -27.51
CA TRP A 109 5.51 5.46 -27.62
C TRP A 109 6.48 6.62 -27.40
N PHE A 110 7.44 6.48 -26.47
CA PHE A 110 8.42 7.53 -26.21
C PHE A 110 9.49 7.57 -27.30
N LEU A 111 9.95 6.41 -27.78
CA LEU A 111 10.92 6.32 -28.87
C LEU A 111 10.37 6.97 -30.17
N GLU A 112 9.08 6.83 -30.43
CA GLU A 112 8.40 7.53 -31.54
C GLU A 112 8.20 9.03 -31.24
N SER A 113 7.81 9.40 -29.99
CA SER A 113 7.56 10.78 -29.60
C SER A 113 8.79 11.69 -29.69
N LYS A 114 10.00 11.14 -29.48
CA LYS A 114 11.24 11.90 -29.52
C LYS A 114 11.86 12.09 -30.92
N LYS A 115 11.25 11.55 -31.97
CA LYS A 115 11.67 11.76 -33.36
C LYS A 115 11.42 13.17 -33.82
N ALA A 116 12.27 13.67 -34.75
CA ALA A 116 12.11 14.99 -35.33
C ALA A 116 10.83 15.11 -36.18
N GLU A 117 10.48 14.04 -36.91
CA GLU A 117 9.26 14.01 -37.73
C GLU A 117 8.03 13.84 -36.84
N GLU A 118 7.02 14.64 -37.14
CA GLU A 118 5.72 14.55 -36.50
C GLU A 118 5.03 13.22 -36.82
N ASN A 119 4.51 12.54 -35.79
CA ASN A 119 3.83 11.26 -35.90
C ASN A 119 2.72 11.12 -34.86
N ALA A 120 2.02 9.99 -34.85
CA ALA A 120 0.87 9.75 -33.97
C ALA A 120 1.20 9.79 -32.45
N PHE A 121 2.46 9.69 -32.09
CA PHE A 121 2.93 9.70 -30.71
C PHE A 121 3.62 11.02 -30.31
N SER A 122 3.80 11.97 -31.23
CA SER A 122 4.53 13.22 -30.96
C SER A 122 4.05 13.92 -29.70
N ASP A 123 2.75 13.95 -29.45
CA ASP A 123 2.13 14.62 -28.32
C ASP A 123 1.65 13.67 -27.21
N ARG A 124 2.05 12.39 -27.27
CA ARG A 124 1.77 11.39 -26.24
C ARG A 124 2.46 11.72 -24.90
N TYR A 125 3.57 12.43 -24.96
CA TYR A 125 4.34 12.90 -23.82
C TYR A 125 4.34 14.42 -23.75
N VAL A 126 4.72 14.96 -22.60
CA VAL A 126 4.75 16.41 -22.40
C VAL A 126 6.09 16.98 -22.87
N TRP A 127 6.05 17.84 -23.88
CA TRP A 127 7.21 18.51 -24.44
C TRP A 127 7.08 20.04 -24.37
N THR A 128 8.22 20.75 -24.15
CA THR A 128 8.32 22.18 -24.42
C THR A 128 8.49 22.43 -25.92
N ASN A 129 8.27 23.68 -26.38
CA ASN A 129 8.38 24.02 -27.80
C ASN A 129 9.82 24.22 -28.30
N PHE A 130 10.80 24.27 -27.40
CA PHE A 130 12.18 24.62 -27.74
C PHE A 130 13.16 24.03 -26.73
N GLY A 131 14.22 23.40 -27.19
CA GLY A 131 15.16 22.65 -26.36
C GLY A 131 15.87 23.45 -25.26
N PHE A 132 16.01 24.77 -25.43
CA PHE A 132 16.55 25.66 -24.39
C PHE A 132 15.46 26.33 -23.54
N GLN A 133 14.18 26.02 -23.78
CA GLN A 133 13.08 26.48 -22.94
C GLN A 133 12.98 25.60 -21.70
N GLY A 134 13.22 26.17 -20.54
CA GLY A 134 13.00 25.47 -19.26
C GLY A 134 11.53 25.10 -19.05
N ALA A 135 11.26 24.03 -18.35
CA ALA A 135 9.94 23.52 -18.06
C ALA A 135 9.34 24.09 -16.75
N LYS A 136 9.71 25.31 -16.37
CA LYS A 136 9.31 25.97 -15.10
C LYS A 136 9.64 25.10 -13.88
N ASP A 137 8.61 24.75 -13.10
CA ASP A 137 8.74 24.00 -11.84
C ASP A 137 8.82 22.48 -12.06
N PHE A 138 8.72 22.01 -13.32
CA PHE A 138 8.79 20.59 -13.63
C PHE A 138 10.24 20.13 -13.85
N LYS A 139 10.54 18.90 -13.40
CA LYS A 139 11.76 18.22 -13.81
C LYS A 139 11.69 17.94 -15.31
N TYR A 140 12.80 18.12 -16.04
CA TYR A 140 12.85 17.90 -17.48
C TYR A 140 14.22 17.44 -17.95
N VAL A 141 14.28 16.89 -19.14
CA VAL A 141 15.49 16.55 -19.88
C VAL A 141 15.48 17.27 -21.23
N ALA A 142 16.63 17.83 -21.61
CA ALA A 142 16.84 18.51 -22.88
C ALA A 142 18.07 17.95 -23.59
N GLY A 143 18.08 17.99 -24.94
CA GLY A 143 19.25 17.63 -25.74
C GLY A 143 19.49 16.12 -25.95
N GLU A 144 18.54 15.27 -25.57
CA GLU A 144 18.62 13.81 -25.74
C GLU A 144 17.63 13.26 -26.78
N SER A 145 17.09 14.11 -27.65
CA SER A 145 16.13 13.73 -28.69
C SER A 145 16.42 14.42 -29.99
N ASP A 146 15.98 13.83 -31.11
CA ASP A 146 16.05 14.47 -32.42
C ASP A 146 15.02 15.60 -32.55
N ARG A 147 13.95 15.55 -31.75
CA ARG A 147 12.91 16.58 -31.65
C ARG A 147 13.46 17.83 -30.94
N ASP A 148 13.16 19.02 -31.48
CA ASP A 148 13.37 20.27 -30.75
C ASP A 148 12.37 20.38 -29.60
N GLY A 149 12.88 20.52 -28.38
CA GLY A 149 12.10 20.57 -27.16
C GLY A 149 12.80 19.89 -25.99
N ALA A 150 12.25 20.06 -24.81
CA ALA A 150 12.59 19.31 -23.61
C ALA A 150 11.36 18.53 -23.15
N TYR A 151 11.52 17.29 -22.73
CA TYR A 151 10.43 16.50 -22.17
C TYR A 151 10.38 16.57 -20.66
N ILE A 152 9.16 16.56 -20.12
CA ILE A 152 8.92 16.59 -18.68
C ILE A 152 9.02 15.17 -18.10
N LEU A 153 9.56 15.09 -16.89
CA LEU A 153 9.63 13.86 -16.11
C LEU A 153 8.48 13.78 -15.10
N ASN A 154 7.98 12.57 -14.86
CA ASN A 154 6.99 12.36 -13.81
C ASN A 154 7.66 12.07 -12.46
N PHE A 155 8.63 11.16 -12.41
CA PHE A 155 9.29 10.77 -11.18
C PHE A 155 10.83 10.75 -11.34
N PHE A 156 11.43 9.65 -11.85
CA PHE A 156 12.88 9.57 -12.13
C PHE A 156 13.23 10.06 -13.54
N ASN A 157 14.53 10.25 -13.79
CA ASN A 157 15.02 10.74 -15.09
C ASN A 157 14.67 9.82 -16.27
N CYS A 158 14.51 8.52 -16.02
CA CYS A 158 14.14 7.53 -17.02
C CYS A 158 12.61 7.41 -17.25
N GLN A 159 11.81 8.30 -16.63
CA GLN A 159 10.34 8.20 -16.62
C GLN A 159 9.69 9.46 -17.22
N PRO A 160 9.67 9.58 -18.56
CA PRO A 160 9.01 10.68 -19.25
C PRO A 160 7.49 10.68 -18.98
N ALA A 161 6.96 11.86 -18.66
CA ALA A 161 5.56 12.05 -18.29
C ALA A 161 4.63 11.91 -19.50
N LEU A 162 3.62 11.05 -19.36
CA LEU A 162 2.51 10.97 -20.31
C LEU A 162 1.65 12.23 -20.28
N ASN A 163 1.13 12.62 -21.44
CA ASN A 163 0.40 13.86 -21.59
C ASN A 163 -1.10 13.68 -21.33
N TYR A 164 -1.54 14.03 -20.13
CA TYR A 164 -2.95 14.16 -19.77
C TYR A 164 -3.42 15.64 -19.75
N GLY A 165 -2.57 16.55 -20.22
CA GLY A 165 -2.83 17.97 -20.24
C GLY A 165 -2.51 18.68 -18.93
N PHE A 166 -2.84 19.97 -18.94
CA PHE A 166 -2.63 20.91 -17.84
C PHE A 166 -3.94 21.55 -17.43
N GLY A 167 -4.23 21.59 -16.15
CA GLY A 167 -5.39 22.30 -15.61
C GLY A 167 -5.31 23.81 -15.84
N ARG A 168 -4.11 24.38 -15.67
CA ARG A 168 -3.78 25.76 -16.03
C ARG A 168 -2.66 25.77 -17.09
N GLN A 169 -2.92 26.39 -18.24
CA GLN A 169 -1.99 26.50 -19.35
C GLN A 169 -1.30 27.88 -19.31
N ASP A 170 -0.17 27.98 -18.64
CA ASP A 170 0.63 29.22 -18.54
C ASP A 170 1.59 29.41 -19.71
N GLU A 171 1.84 28.37 -20.49
CA GLU A 171 2.74 28.36 -21.64
C GLU A 171 2.09 27.75 -22.87
N LYS A 172 2.54 28.15 -24.06
CA LYS A 172 1.96 27.69 -25.34
C LYS A 172 2.08 26.17 -25.58
N TRP A 173 3.06 25.52 -24.95
CA TRP A 173 3.27 24.08 -25.06
C TRP A 173 2.41 23.26 -24.08
N MET A 174 1.75 23.92 -23.15
CA MET A 174 0.86 23.26 -22.20
C MET A 174 -0.50 23.02 -22.87
N MET A 175 -0.82 21.77 -23.12
CA MET A 175 -2.11 21.39 -23.72
C MET A 175 -3.20 21.30 -22.65
N ALA A 176 -4.44 21.57 -23.03
CA ALA A 176 -5.59 21.40 -22.15
C ALA A 176 -5.93 19.90 -21.94
N PRO A 177 -6.59 19.53 -20.82
CA PRO A 177 -6.96 18.12 -20.55
C PRO A 177 -7.98 17.55 -21.55
N ASP A 178 -8.70 18.38 -22.28
CA ASP A 178 -9.63 18.02 -23.34
C ASP A 178 -9.03 18.09 -24.75
N SER A 179 -7.70 18.32 -24.85
CA SER A 179 -6.99 18.27 -26.13
C SER A 179 -7.03 16.87 -26.73
N PRO A 180 -6.98 16.74 -28.10
CA PRO A 180 -6.93 15.42 -28.73
C PRO A 180 -5.78 14.53 -28.22
N ALA A 181 -4.62 15.12 -27.92
CA ALA A 181 -3.46 14.40 -27.38
C ALA A 181 -3.74 13.82 -25.99
N ALA A 182 -4.29 14.62 -25.06
CA ALA A 182 -4.64 14.18 -23.71
C ALA A 182 -5.74 13.11 -23.74
N ILE A 183 -6.75 13.29 -24.58
CA ILE A 183 -7.81 12.28 -24.81
C ILE A 183 -7.20 11.00 -25.36
N GLY A 184 -6.31 11.07 -26.36
CA GLY A 184 -5.64 9.92 -26.94
C GLY A 184 -4.77 9.15 -25.93
N THR A 185 -4.14 9.84 -24.98
CA THR A 185 -3.39 9.21 -23.88
C THR A 185 -4.32 8.44 -22.94
N ARG A 186 -5.43 9.03 -22.54
CA ARG A 186 -6.44 8.37 -21.70
C ARG A 186 -7.02 7.12 -22.37
N GLU A 187 -7.37 7.21 -23.65
CA GLU A 187 -7.93 6.04 -24.37
C GLU A 187 -6.89 4.93 -24.56
N ALA A 188 -5.60 5.26 -24.77
CA ALA A 188 -4.54 4.27 -24.82
C ALA A 188 -4.36 3.55 -23.46
N MET A 189 -4.52 4.25 -22.35
CA MET A 189 -4.45 3.63 -21.02
C MET A 189 -5.67 2.74 -20.74
N LYS A 190 -6.88 3.12 -21.18
CA LYS A 190 -8.05 2.23 -21.13
C LYS A 190 -7.85 0.97 -21.97
N ASP A 191 -7.19 1.07 -23.13
CA ASP A 191 -6.88 -0.08 -23.97
C ASP A 191 -5.89 -1.03 -23.29
N VAL A 192 -4.95 -0.53 -22.51
CA VAL A 192 -4.10 -1.35 -21.62
C VAL A 192 -4.94 -2.07 -20.57
N MET A 193 -5.80 -1.35 -19.87
CA MET A 193 -6.70 -1.94 -18.85
C MET A 193 -7.60 -3.02 -19.46
N LYS A 194 -8.21 -2.70 -20.61
CA LYS A 194 -9.07 -3.64 -21.35
C LYS A 194 -8.31 -4.93 -21.66
N PHE A 195 -7.08 -4.83 -22.17
CA PHE A 195 -6.27 -5.99 -22.58
C PHE A 195 -6.12 -7.00 -21.44
N TRP A 196 -5.76 -6.56 -20.24
CA TRP A 196 -5.55 -7.46 -19.10
C TRP A 196 -6.87 -7.94 -18.48
N MET A 197 -7.92 -7.11 -18.43
CA MET A 197 -9.23 -7.54 -17.94
C MET A 197 -9.88 -8.58 -18.86
N ASP A 198 -9.74 -8.46 -20.17
CA ASP A 198 -10.19 -9.47 -21.14
C ASP A 198 -9.44 -10.83 -20.95
N LEU A 199 -8.25 -10.80 -20.38
CA LEU A 199 -7.43 -11.99 -20.09
C LEU A 199 -7.66 -12.55 -18.67
N GLY A 200 -8.47 -11.88 -17.84
CA GLY A 200 -8.87 -12.39 -16.52
C GLY A 200 -8.41 -11.60 -15.31
N CYS A 201 -7.79 -10.43 -15.50
CA CYS A 201 -7.46 -9.51 -14.40
C CYS A 201 -8.74 -8.94 -13.76
N ASP A 202 -8.81 -8.89 -12.43
CA ASP A 202 -9.97 -8.37 -11.68
C ASP A 202 -9.88 -6.84 -11.43
N GLY A 203 -8.85 -6.18 -11.94
CA GLY A 203 -8.69 -4.73 -11.82
C GLY A 203 -7.25 -4.29 -11.53
N PHE A 204 -7.10 -3.09 -10.96
CA PHE A 204 -5.79 -2.47 -10.86
C PHE A 204 -5.58 -1.70 -9.56
N ARG A 205 -4.36 -1.79 -9.04
CA ARG A 205 -3.78 -0.73 -8.20
C ARG A 205 -3.19 0.32 -9.12
N VAL A 206 -3.49 1.57 -8.88
CA VAL A 206 -3.10 2.67 -9.76
C VAL A 206 -2.02 3.51 -9.09
N ASP A 207 -0.84 3.46 -9.69
CA ASP A 207 0.34 4.20 -9.26
C ASP A 207 0.15 5.71 -9.44
N MET A 208 0.54 6.50 -8.42
CA MET A 208 0.50 7.97 -8.43
C MET A 208 -0.78 8.57 -9.05
N ALA A 209 -1.93 7.99 -8.73
CA ALA A 209 -3.22 8.27 -9.39
C ALA A 209 -3.63 9.74 -9.38
N SER A 210 -3.18 10.52 -8.38
CA SER A 210 -3.47 11.95 -8.22
C SER A 210 -2.67 12.88 -9.14
N SER A 211 -1.67 12.38 -9.88
CA SER A 211 -0.64 13.20 -10.53
C SER A 211 -0.78 13.35 -12.05
N LEU A 212 -1.88 12.85 -12.66
CA LEU A 212 -2.01 12.75 -14.12
C LEU A 212 -2.02 14.13 -14.80
N VAL A 213 -2.96 14.99 -14.44
CA VAL A 213 -3.04 16.34 -15.00
C VAL A 213 -2.06 17.25 -14.28
N LYS A 214 -1.21 17.95 -15.04
CA LYS A 214 -0.24 18.90 -14.49
C LYS A 214 -0.89 20.26 -14.23
N ASN A 215 -0.37 21.05 -13.29
CA ASN A 215 -0.97 22.32 -12.87
C ASN A 215 -2.49 22.20 -12.61
N ASP A 216 -2.92 21.07 -12.07
CA ASP A 216 -4.32 20.85 -11.69
C ASP A 216 -4.72 21.76 -10.54
N THR A 217 -5.99 21.88 -10.28
CA THR A 217 -6.53 22.57 -9.11
C THR A 217 -6.15 21.85 -7.82
N GLU A 218 -6.25 22.51 -6.69
CA GLU A 218 -5.94 21.92 -5.37
C GLU A 218 -6.80 20.66 -5.10
N ASP A 219 -8.06 20.70 -5.50
CA ASP A 219 -9.01 19.59 -5.41
C ASP A 219 -8.83 18.52 -6.52
N LYS A 220 -7.84 18.68 -7.40
CA LYS A 220 -7.55 17.74 -8.49
C LYS A 220 -8.72 17.52 -9.49
N LYS A 221 -9.48 18.55 -9.75
CA LYS A 221 -10.70 18.52 -10.57
C LYS A 221 -10.54 17.82 -11.93
N TYR A 222 -9.46 18.12 -12.65
CA TYR A 222 -9.24 17.56 -13.98
C TYR A 222 -8.77 16.10 -13.92
N THR A 223 -7.91 15.75 -12.98
CA THR A 223 -7.52 14.37 -12.72
C THR A 223 -8.71 13.53 -12.26
N GLN A 224 -9.56 14.08 -11.38
CA GLN A 224 -10.82 13.42 -10.99
C GLN A 224 -11.72 13.16 -12.19
N ALA A 225 -11.88 14.11 -13.11
CA ALA A 225 -12.71 13.93 -14.30
C ALA A 225 -12.20 12.80 -15.22
N ILE A 226 -10.87 12.60 -15.31
CA ILE A 226 -10.29 11.47 -16.03
C ILE A 226 -10.73 10.15 -15.38
N TRP A 227 -10.56 10.03 -14.07
CA TRP A 227 -10.90 8.79 -13.36
C TRP A 227 -12.39 8.51 -13.30
N GLN A 228 -13.25 9.53 -13.20
CA GLN A 228 -14.71 9.40 -13.32
C GLN A 228 -15.11 8.83 -14.69
N ASN A 229 -14.42 9.25 -15.75
CA ASN A 229 -14.62 8.69 -17.08
C ASN A 229 -14.17 7.23 -17.17
N VAL A 230 -13.01 6.88 -16.58
CA VAL A 230 -12.54 5.50 -16.49
C VAL A 230 -13.51 4.66 -15.66
N ARG A 231 -13.97 5.16 -14.51
CA ARG A 231 -14.94 4.46 -13.66
C ARG A 231 -16.26 4.19 -14.38
N SER A 232 -16.80 5.18 -15.08
CA SER A 232 -18.04 4.99 -15.84
C SER A 232 -17.87 3.93 -16.93
N TRP A 233 -16.71 3.86 -17.55
CA TRP A 233 -16.39 2.83 -18.54
C TRP A 233 -16.23 1.45 -17.89
N LEU A 234 -15.60 1.34 -16.72
CA LEU A 234 -15.50 0.10 -15.94
C LEU A 234 -16.89 -0.41 -15.54
N ASP A 235 -17.72 0.44 -14.96
CA ASP A 235 -19.07 0.05 -14.51
C ASP A 235 -19.93 -0.52 -15.66
N GLN A 236 -19.71 -0.05 -16.90
CA GLN A 236 -20.44 -0.50 -18.07
C GLN A 236 -19.91 -1.81 -18.67
N ASN A 237 -18.61 -2.03 -18.65
CA ASN A 237 -17.96 -3.14 -19.37
C ASN A 237 -17.41 -4.22 -18.45
N TYR A 238 -17.02 -3.87 -17.22
CA TYR A 238 -16.37 -4.73 -16.23
C TYR A 238 -16.89 -4.44 -14.82
N PRO A 239 -18.19 -4.64 -14.53
CA PRO A 239 -18.83 -4.19 -13.27
C PRO A 239 -18.25 -4.81 -12.00
N GLU A 240 -17.57 -5.96 -12.11
CA GLU A 240 -16.86 -6.61 -10.99
C GLU A 240 -15.36 -6.27 -10.93
N ALA A 241 -14.83 -5.42 -11.84
CA ALA A 241 -13.46 -4.96 -11.74
C ALA A 241 -13.29 -3.88 -10.66
N ALA A 242 -12.19 -3.97 -9.92
CA ALA A 242 -11.87 -3.04 -8.84
C ALA A 242 -10.66 -2.15 -9.20
N ILE A 243 -10.69 -0.90 -8.74
CA ILE A 243 -9.52 -0.02 -8.78
C ILE A 243 -9.22 0.53 -7.39
N VAL A 244 -7.96 0.46 -6.98
CA VAL A 244 -7.44 1.08 -5.77
C VAL A 244 -6.41 2.14 -6.15
N SER A 245 -6.51 3.32 -5.56
CA SER A 245 -5.60 4.42 -5.84
C SER A 245 -4.45 4.49 -4.83
N GLU A 246 -3.28 4.82 -5.34
CA GLU A 246 -2.25 5.47 -4.56
C GLU A 246 -2.48 7.00 -4.65
N TRP A 247 -3.31 7.51 -3.74
CA TRP A 247 -3.66 8.93 -3.71
C TRP A 247 -3.41 9.55 -2.33
N GLY A 248 -3.82 8.83 -1.28
CA GLY A 248 -3.63 9.26 0.12
C GLY A 248 -4.67 10.25 0.63
N TYR A 249 -5.50 10.81 -0.24
CA TYR A 249 -6.60 11.72 0.11
C TYR A 249 -7.93 11.09 -0.29
N GLY A 250 -8.45 10.19 0.54
CA GLY A 250 -9.61 9.37 0.24
C GLY A 250 -10.83 10.14 -0.26
N PHE A 251 -11.10 11.37 0.26
CA PHE A 251 -12.22 12.18 -0.24
C PHE A 251 -12.05 12.58 -1.71
N GLN A 252 -10.84 12.93 -2.18
CA GLN A 252 -10.58 13.22 -3.60
C GLN A 252 -10.62 11.93 -4.45
N ALA A 253 -10.02 10.86 -3.97
CA ALA A 253 -9.98 9.58 -4.66
C ALA A 253 -11.37 8.97 -4.86
N PHE A 254 -12.24 9.03 -3.84
CA PHE A 254 -13.61 8.52 -3.94
C PHE A 254 -14.49 9.40 -4.82
N ASP A 255 -14.29 10.73 -4.81
CA ASP A 255 -14.96 11.64 -5.75
C ASP A 255 -14.47 11.41 -7.19
N ALA A 256 -13.22 10.99 -7.38
CA ALA A 256 -12.69 10.54 -8.66
C ALA A 256 -13.27 9.19 -9.13
N GLY A 257 -13.93 8.43 -8.26
CA GLY A 257 -14.59 7.17 -8.61
C GLY A 257 -13.78 5.91 -8.27
N PHE A 258 -12.70 6.01 -7.51
CA PHE A 258 -11.98 4.82 -7.02
C PHE A 258 -12.83 4.01 -6.06
N HIS A 259 -12.67 2.69 -6.10
CA HIS A 259 -13.33 1.78 -5.18
C HIS A 259 -12.64 1.74 -3.82
N MET A 260 -11.32 1.90 -3.83
CA MET A 260 -10.46 1.88 -2.66
C MET A 260 -9.37 2.97 -2.78
N ASP A 261 -8.91 3.46 -1.62
CA ASP A 261 -7.76 4.36 -1.54
C ASP A 261 -6.90 3.99 -0.34
N PHE A 262 -5.58 3.98 -0.53
CA PHE A 262 -4.65 3.68 0.56
C PHE A 262 -4.56 4.84 1.55
N THR A 263 -4.54 4.50 2.84
CA THR A 263 -4.00 5.41 3.84
C THR A 263 -2.48 5.25 3.84
N LEU A 264 -1.80 6.21 3.24
CA LEU A 264 -0.35 6.22 3.09
C LEU A 264 0.33 6.94 4.27
N ASN A 265 1.66 6.86 4.29
CA ASN A 265 2.50 7.56 5.26
C ASN A 265 2.55 9.07 5.01
N ASP A 266 1.41 9.71 4.78
CA ASP A 266 1.35 11.15 4.61
C ASP A 266 1.65 11.87 5.92
N PRO A 267 2.49 12.91 5.86
CA PRO A 267 2.73 13.76 7.03
C PRO A 267 1.41 14.34 7.54
N GLY A 268 1.13 14.13 8.81
CA GLY A 268 -0.04 14.70 9.48
C GLY A 268 -1.30 13.83 9.51
N CYS A 269 -1.35 12.68 8.83
CA CYS A 269 -2.50 11.78 8.93
C CYS A 269 -2.47 10.83 10.13
N GLY A 270 -1.40 10.85 10.93
CA GLY A 270 -1.25 10.00 12.10
C GLY A 270 -1.05 8.50 11.79
N TYR A 271 -1.07 8.10 10.53
CA TYR A 271 -0.99 6.69 10.14
C TYR A 271 0.42 6.11 10.31
N THR A 272 1.45 6.87 10.01
CA THR A 272 2.84 6.44 10.24
C THR A 272 3.11 6.20 11.71
N SER A 273 2.74 7.14 12.58
CA SER A 273 2.89 7.03 14.03
C SER A 273 1.93 6.03 14.68
N LEU A 274 0.93 5.55 13.95
CA LEU A 274 0.09 4.44 14.42
C LEU A 274 0.90 3.14 14.53
N PHE A 275 1.76 2.87 13.53
CA PHE A 275 2.51 1.60 13.44
C PHE A 275 4.02 1.73 13.60
N ARG A 276 4.56 2.95 13.63
CA ARG A 276 6.01 3.22 13.61
C ARG A 276 6.36 4.28 14.64
N ASP A 277 7.60 4.24 15.12
CA ASP A 277 8.06 5.10 16.21
C ASP A 277 8.26 6.57 15.80
N TYR A 278 8.06 6.91 14.54
CA TYR A 278 8.12 8.30 14.10
C TYR A 278 7.39 8.50 12.78
N SER A 279 6.80 9.68 12.64
CA SER A 279 6.30 10.20 11.39
C SER A 279 7.38 11.06 10.74
N ASN A 280 7.74 10.74 9.50
CA ASN A 280 8.67 11.58 8.77
C ASN A 280 7.92 12.59 7.89
N PRO A 281 7.96 13.88 8.20
CA PRO A 281 7.27 14.91 7.42
C PRO A 281 7.90 15.15 6.03
N ARG A 282 9.04 14.53 5.72
CA ARG A 282 9.80 14.73 4.47
C ARG A 282 9.85 13.51 3.55
N GLY A 283 9.18 12.41 3.91
CA GLY A 283 9.19 11.17 3.16
C GLY A 283 10.04 10.07 3.79
N ASP A 284 9.83 8.86 3.34
CA ASP A 284 10.24 7.62 4.00
C ASP A 284 11.75 7.40 4.14
N ARG A 285 12.56 8.01 3.29
CA ARG A 285 14.01 7.78 3.25
C ARG A 285 14.76 8.23 4.51
N ASP A 286 14.26 9.28 5.20
CA ASP A 286 15.02 9.90 6.28
C ASP A 286 15.01 9.10 7.57
N TRP A 287 13.91 8.38 7.86
CA TRP A 287 13.82 7.55 9.06
C TRP A 287 14.65 6.26 8.96
N VAL A 288 14.78 5.65 7.78
CA VAL A 288 15.70 4.51 7.58
C VAL A 288 17.15 4.94 7.81
N LEU A 289 17.51 6.12 7.31
CA LEU A 289 18.83 6.69 7.53
C LEU A 289 19.06 7.09 8.99
N LEU A 290 18.02 7.58 9.68
CA LEU A 290 18.05 7.96 11.08
C LEU A 290 18.30 6.75 11.98
N GLU A 291 17.61 5.64 11.73
CA GLU A 291 17.76 4.42 12.53
C GLU A 291 19.12 3.74 12.30
N SER A 292 19.64 3.79 11.07
CA SER A 292 20.98 3.26 10.76
C SER A 292 22.12 4.03 11.40
N LYS A 293 21.89 5.28 11.87
CA LYS A 293 22.89 6.15 12.45
C LYS A 293 22.36 6.79 13.73
N LYS A 294 22.77 6.27 14.90
CA LYS A 294 22.41 6.83 16.21
C LYS A 294 22.64 8.34 16.33
N GLU A 295 23.67 8.87 15.63
CA GLU A 295 23.97 10.30 15.58
C GLU A 295 22.91 11.09 14.81
N THR A 296 22.36 10.52 13.74
CA THR A 296 21.31 11.15 12.94
C THR A 296 19.96 11.10 13.67
N ALA A 297 19.69 10.03 14.41
CA ALA A 297 18.51 9.96 15.30
C ALA A 297 18.56 11.05 16.38
N LYS A 298 19.75 11.34 16.91
CA LYS A 298 19.95 12.45 17.83
C LYS A 298 19.70 13.82 17.18
N LEU A 299 20.19 14.02 15.95
CA LEU A 299 19.95 15.23 15.17
C LEU A 299 18.45 15.42 14.83
N TYR A 300 17.75 14.34 14.53
CA TYR A 300 16.30 14.39 14.31
C TYR A 300 15.55 14.81 15.56
N LYS A 301 15.89 14.24 16.71
CA LYS A 301 15.36 14.67 18.01
C LYS A 301 15.69 16.14 18.31
N GLU A 302 16.89 16.58 17.97
CA GLU A 302 17.30 17.98 18.12
C GLU A 302 16.56 18.92 17.15
N HIS A 303 16.26 18.48 15.92
CA HIS A 303 15.51 19.26 14.94
C HIS A 303 14.00 19.28 15.19
N ALA A 304 13.42 18.17 15.65
CA ALA A 304 12.01 18.13 16.07
C ALA A 304 11.74 19.03 17.29
N SER A 305 12.78 19.36 18.06
CA SER A 305 12.70 20.20 19.26
C SER A 305 13.02 21.67 19.03
N HIS A 306 13.10 22.15 17.79
CA HIS A 306 13.55 23.54 17.49
C HIS A 306 12.48 24.61 17.68
N ASP A 307 11.28 24.28 18.15
CA ASP A 307 10.38 25.25 18.72
C ASP A 307 10.71 25.38 20.22
N PRO A 308 11.37 26.48 20.67
CA PRO A 308 11.70 26.66 22.08
C PRO A 308 10.44 26.75 22.98
N GLU A 309 9.27 27.00 22.39
CA GLU A 309 7.98 26.99 23.09
C GLU A 309 7.34 25.58 23.10
N LYS A 310 7.83 24.68 22.26
CA LYS A 310 7.45 23.26 22.23
C LYS A 310 8.70 22.39 22.34
N PRO A 311 9.36 22.33 23.50
CA PRO A 311 10.46 21.41 23.70
C PRO A 311 9.97 19.98 23.45
N TRP A 312 10.84 19.09 22.96
CA TRP A 312 10.57 17.66 22.87
C TRP A 312 9.92 17.17 24.16
N ARG A 313 8.65 16.89 24.11
CA ARG A 313 7.81 16.52 25.23
C ARG A 313 6.97 15.31 24.91
N GLU A 314 6.26 14.83 25.91
CA GLU A 314 5.24 13.80 25.79
C GLU A 314 4.23 14.07 24.66
N ASP A 315 3.93 15.34 24.33
CA ASP A 315 3.01 15.73 23.25
C ASP A 315 3.59 15.40 21.85
N CYS A 316 4.91 15.34 21.69
CA CYS A 316 5.57 14.91 20.45
C CYS A 316 5.64 13.38 20.35
N LEU A 317 5.54 12.68 21.47
CA LEU A 317 5.58 11.22 21.50
C LEU A 317 4.39 10.59 20.77
N THR A 318 3.21 11.22 20.83
CA THR A 318 2.02 10.75 20.09
C THR A 318 2.17 10.86 18.57
N GLN A 319 3.06 11.72 18.07
CA GLN A 319 3.33 11.89 16.64
C GLN A 319 4.54 11.07 16.17
N ASP A 320 5.51 10.86 17.03
CA ASP A 320 6.80 10.24 16.71
C ASP A 320 6.99 8.87 17.37
N HIS A 321 5.92 8.29 17.90
CA HIS A 321 5.95 7.05 18.64
C HIS A 321 4.73 6.19 18.28
N SER A 322 4.97 4.92 17.94
CA SER A 322 3.85 4.02 17.58
C SER A 322 2.86 3.92 18.74
N TYR A 323 1.59 4.04 18.42
CA TYR A 323 0.50 3.80 19.35
C TYR A 323 0.58 2.41 20.01
N PHE A 324 1.07 1.41 19.29
CA PHE A 324 1.10 0.02 19.75
C PHE A 324 2.26 -0.31 20.68
N ARG A 325 3.12 0.65 20.99
CA ARG A 325 4.24 0.42 21.93
C ARG A 325 3.73 0.15 23.35
N LYS A 326 4.35 -0.85 23.98
CA LYS A 326 4.05 -1.29 25.36
C LYS A 326 4.19 -0.21 26.42
N ASP A 327 5.04 0.76 26.20
CA ASP A 327 5.30 1.84 27.17
C ASP A 327 4.08 2.74 27.42
N GLY A 328 3.05 2.69 26.57
CA GLY A 328 1.80 3.40 26.70
C GLY A 328 1.91 4.92 26.49
N HIS A 329 2.97 5.38 25.82
CA HIS A 329 3.16 6.80 25.53
C HIS A 329 2.40 7.27 24.28
N GLY A 330 1.98 6.35 23.38
CA GLY A 330 1.14 6.66 22.25
C GLY A 330 -0.34 6.77 22.63
N ASP A 331 -1.11 7.56 21.89
CA ASP A 331 -2.56 7.53 21.88
C ASP A 331 -3.11 7.49 20.45
N ILE A 332 -4.40 7.17 20.31
CA ILE A 332 -5.06 7.00 19.02
C ILE A 332 -5.54 8.31 18.40
N THR A 333 -5.46 9.44 19.12
CA THR A 333 -6.15 10.68 18.75
C THR A 333 -5.63 11.31 17.46
N SER A 334 -4.32 11.25 17.20
CA SER A 334 -3.76 11.77 15.95
C SER A 334 -4.30 11.02 14.72
N PHE A 335 -4.44 9.71 14.83
CA PHE A 335 -5.05 8.89 13.77
C PHE A 335 -6.54 9.18 13.62
N LEU A 336 -7.29 9.23 14.72
CA LEU A 336 -8.74 9.49 14.69
C LEU A 336 -9.08 10.86 14.12
N ALA A 337 -8.30 11.89 14.43
CA ALA A 337 -8.51 13.25 13.94
C ALA A 337 -8.55 13.34 12.41
N ASP A 338 -7.79 12.49 11.71
CA ASP A 338 -7.80 12.39 10.25
C ASP A 338 -8.76 11.31 9.76
N TYR A 339 -8.73 10.13 10.39
CA TYR A 339 -9.47 8.95 9.92
C TYR A 339 -10.99 9.13 9.93
N GLU A 340 -11.58 9.75 10.98
CA GLU A 340 -13.03 9.92 11.06
C GLU A 340 -13.58 10.78 9.93
N GLY A 341 -12.86 11.85 9.55
CA GLY A 341 -13.23 12.68 8.39
C GLY A 341 -13.16 11.91 7.06
N ARG A 342 -12.10 11.12 6.86
CA ARG A 342 -11.93 10.26 5.68
C ARG A 342 -12.99 9.17 5.63
N TYR A 343 -13.26 8.52 6.76
CA TYR A 343 -14.30 7.49 6.85
C TYR A 343 -15.69 8.05 6.52
N ALA A 344 -16.03 9.23 7.04
CA ALA A 344 -17.30 9.89 6.72
C ALA A 344 -17.40 10.22 5.21
N ALA A 345 -16.32 10.69 4.60
CA ALA A 345 -16.26 11.01 3.17
C ALA A 345 -16.33 9.75 2.28
N ALA A 346 -15.80 8.62 2.75
CA ALA A 346 -15.79 7.35 2.02
C ALA A 346 -17.15 6.67 1.97
N ARG A 347 -18.01 6.91 2.98
CA ARG A 347 -19.29 6.19 3.13
C ARG A 347 -20.16 6.29 1.88
N GLY A 348 -20.52 5.12 1.32
CA GLY A 348 -21.34 4.99 0.13
C GLY A 348 -20.63 5.30 -1.19
N LYS A 349 -19.33 5.65 -1.16
CA LYS A 349 -18.51 5.93 -2.35
C LYS A 349 -17.40 4.91 -2.57
N GLY A 350 -16.69 4.51 -1.51
CA GLY A 350 -15.55 3.61 -1.58
C GLY A 350 -15.09 3.14 -0.20
N TYR A 351 -13.97 2.43 -0.15
CA TYR A 351 -13.39 1.86 1.05
C TYR A 351 -11.99 2.40 1.32
N ILE A 352 -11.73 2.83 2.54
CA ILE A 352 -10.38 3.13 3.00
C ILE A 352 -9.62 1.82 3.09
N SER A 353 -8.36 1.80 2.63
CA SER A 353 -7.49 0.64 2.74
C SER A 353 -6.38 0.92 3.75
N LEU A 354 -6.42 0.21 4.87
CA LEU A 354 -5.34 0.17 5.85
C LEU A 354 -4.34 -0.90 5.43
N ILE A 355 -3.06 -0.56 5.42
CA ILE A 355 -1.98 -1.45 4.99
C ILE A 355 -1.02 -1.72 6.14
N THR A 356 -0.44 -2.92 6.24
CA THR A 356 0.63 -3.19 7.20
C THR A 356 1.92 -2.48 6.80
N GLY A 357 2.16 -2.37 5.56
CA GLY A 357 3.26 -1.75 4.85
C GLY A 357 3.14 -2.05 3.38
N ASN A 358 4.13 -1.67 2.59
CA ASN A 358 4.25 -2.02 1.19
C ASN A 358 5.73 -2.08 0.75
N HIS A 359 5.97 -2.29 -0.53
CA HIS A 359 7.32 -2.36 -1.10
C HIS A 359 8.13 -1.06 -1.01
N ASP A 360 7.50 0.06 -0.64
CA ASP A 360 8.12 1.39 -0.49
C ASP A 360 8.26 1.85 0.96
N THR A 361 7.64 1.15 1.91
CA THR A 361 7.67 1.51 3.32
C THR A 361 8.40 0.45 4.14
N PRO A 362 8.91 0.82 5.31
CA PRO A 362 9.44 -0.18 6.24
C PRO A 362 8.38 -1.16 6.66
N ARG A 363 8.82 -2.37 6.88
CA ARG A 363 7.97 -3.39 7.48
C ARG A 363 7.53 -2.96 8.87
N ILE A 364 6.33 -3.34 9.24
CA ILE A 364 5.74 -2.99 10.55
C ILE A 364 6.59 -3.50 11.73
N ASN A 365 7.29 -4.59 11.55
CA ASN A 365 8.19 -5.15 12.56
C ASN A 365 9.57 -4.47 12.65
N PHE A 366 9.76 -3.39 11.92
CA PHE A 366 11.00 -2.60 12.03
C PHE A 366 11.20 -2.06 13.46
N THR A 367 10.12 -1.64 14.10
CA THR A 367 10.13 -1.09 15.46
C THR A 367 9.27 -1.88 16.44
N LEU A 368 8.25 -2.61 15.99
CA LEU A 368 7.32 -3.34 16.86
C LEU A 368 7.80 -4.76 17.16
N ASP A 369 7.67 -5.17 18.41
CA ASP A 369 7.88 -6.57 18.81
C ASP A 369 6.72 -7.49 18.39
N ASP A 370 6.78 -8.78 18.70
CA ASP A 370 5.77 -9.74 18.26
C ASP A 370 4.38 -9.44 18.84
N THR A 371 4.29 -9.07 20.10
CA THR A 371 3.02 -8.73 20.76
C THR A 371 2.44 -7.44 20.19
N GLU A 372 3.26 -6.41 20.03
CA GLU A 372 2.88 -5.12 19.48
C GLU A 372 2.36 -5.26 18.03
N ARG A 373 2.99 -6.13 17.21
CA ARG A 373 2.51 -6.49 15.87
C ARG A 373 1.15 -7.18 15.90
N ARG A 374 0.95 -8.16 16.80
CA ARG A 374 -0.34 -8.85 16.94
C ARG A 374 -1.47 -7.87 17.23
N LEU A 375 -1.25 -6.92 18.13
CA LEU A 375 -2.24 -5.87 18.43
C LEU A 375 -2.50 -4.97 17.23
N SER A 376 -1.47 -4.58 16.49
CA SER A 376 -1.62 -3.77 15.29
C SER A 376 -2.38 -4.50 14.18
N PHE A 377 -2.14 -5.79 13.97
CA PHE A 377 -2.90 -6.60 13.02
C PHE A 377 -4.35 -6.79 13.47
N ALA A 378 -4.59 -7.08 14.75
CA ALA A 378 -5.94 -7.15 15.29
C ALA A 378 -6.71 -5.85 15.04
N PHE A 379 -6.08 -4.69 15.21
CA PHE A 379 -6.64 -3.40 14.87
C PHE A 379 -6.96 -3.29 13.37
N ILE A 380 -5.98 -3.52 12.47
CA ILE A 380 -6.18 -3.40 11.01
C ILE A 380 -7.34 -4.27 10.54
N TYR A 381 -7.40 -5.53 10.97
CA TYR A 381 -8.41 -6.49 10.50
C TYR A 381 -9.80 -6.31 11.12
N THR A 382 -9.93 -5.50 12.17
CA THR A 382 -11.23 -5.17 12.77
C THR A 382 -11.73 -3.76 12.41
N MET A 383 -10.87 -2.90 11.84
CA MET A 383 -11.29 -1.59 11.32
C MET A 383 -12.11 -1.74 10.03
N PRO A 384 -12.98 -0.75 9.70
CA PRO A 384 -13.69 -0.73 8.42
C PRO A 384 -12.75 -0.52 7.24
N GLY A 385 -13.25 -0.83 6.03
CA GLY A 385 -12.48 -0.74 4.80
C GLY A 385 -11.82 -2.07 4.41
N VAL A 386 -10.97 -2.06 3.40
CA VAL A 386 -10.34 -3.25 2.83
C VAL A 386 -8.87 -3.31 3.28
N PRO A 387 -8.48 -4.29 4.11
CA PRO A 387 -7.12 -4.41 4.60
C PRO A 387 -6.19 -5.01 3.54
N PHE A 388 -4.93 -4.54 3.55
CA PHE A 388 -3.84 -5.08 2.74
C PHE A 388 -2.68 -5.50 3.64
N MET A 389 -2.16 -6.69 3.41
CA MET A 389 -0.95 -7.19 4.05
C MET A 389 0.16 -7.35 3.02
N TYR A 390 1.31 -6.78 3.31
CA TYR A 390 2.50 -6.96 2.48
C TYR A 390 3.15 -8.31 2.78
N TYR A 391 3.54 -9.06 1.74
CA TYR A 391 4.10 -10.41 1.91
C TYR A 391 5.22 -10.45 2.96
N GLY A 392 5.19 -11.46 3.79
CA GLY A 392 6.17 -11.67 4.86
C GLY A 392 5.88 -10.93 6.18
N ASP A 393 4.94 -9.96 6.19
CA ASP A 393 4.54 -9.33 7.45
C ASP A 393 3.78 -10.33 8.33
N GLU A 394 3.03 -11.28 7.73
CA GLU A 394 2.30 -12.34 8.44
C GLU A 394 3.19 -13.32 9.20
N ILE A 395 4.46 -13.41 8.82
CA ILE A 395 5.45 -14.21 9.54
C ILE A 395 6.46 -13.35 10.32
N GLY A 396 6.32 -12.02 10.26
CA GLY A 396 7.17 -11.08 10.96
C GLY A 396 8.56 -10.91 10.35
N MET A 397 8.67 -10.93 9.01
CA MET A 397 9.94 -10.61 8.32
C MET A 397 10.42 -9.21 8.70
N LYS A 398 11.74 -9.08 8.90
CA LYS A 398 12.37 -7.83 9.29
C LYS A 398 12.70 -6.95 8.08
N TYR A 399 12.73 -5.64 8.30
CA TYR A 399 13.39 -4.72 7.38
C TYR A 399 14.92 -4.90 7.48
N ARG A 400 15.61 -4.93 6.33
CA ARG A 400 17.07 -5.04 6.29
C ARG A 400 17.71 -3.75 5.76
N TYR A 401 18.82 -3.33 6.36
CA TYR A 401 19.60 -2.23 5.82
C TYR A 401 20.46 -2.72 4.66
N LEU A 402 19.92 -2.58 3.46
CA LEU A 402 20.60 -2.94 2.21
C LEU A 402 20.91 -1.69 1.39
N PRO A 403 22.01 -1.68 0.61
CA PRO A 403 22.25 -0.62 -0.37
C PRO A 403 21.06 -0.50 -1.33
N SER A 404 20.73 0.74 -1.72
CA SER A 404 19.71 0.96 -2.75
C SER A 404 20.11 0.27 -4.04
N LYS A 405 19.21 -0.53 -4.60
CA LYS A 405 19.45 -1.28 -5.84
C LYS A 405 18.68 -0.71 -7.04
N GLU A 406 17.54 -0.09 -6.79
CA GLU A 406 16.64 0.38 -7.83
C GLU A 406 16.26 1.84 -7.58
N GLY A 407 16.50 2.69 -8.55
CA GLY A 407 16.09 4.09 -8.55
C GLY A 407 16.78 5.00 -7.55
N GLY A 408 17.82 4.55 -6.85
CA GLY A 408 18.56 5.39 -5.88
C GLY A 408 17.74 5.86 -4.67
N PHE A 409 16.60 5.23 -4.40
CA PHE A 409 15.72 5.49 -3.27
C PHE A 409 15.85 4.37 -2.22
N GLN A 410 15.97 4.75 -0.93
CA GLN A 410 16.30 3.81 0.14
C GLN A 410 15.07 3.01 0.60
N ARG A 411 14.68 1.98 -0.14
CA ARG A 411 13.54 1.09 0.12
C ARG A 411 13.83 -0.40 -0.09
N THR A 412 15.03 -0.74 -0.56
CA THR A 412 15.44 -2.12 -0.89
C THR A 412 15.25 -3.08 0.28
N GLY A 413 15.41 -2.62 1.51
CA GLY A 413 15.30 -3.45 2.71
C GLY A 413 13.91 -4.00 3.01
N SER A 414 12.85 -3.43 2.43
CA SER A 414 11.49 -3.96 2.52
C SER A 414 11.22 -5.06 1.50
N ARG A 415 12.07 -5.18 0.46
CA ARG A 415 11.86 -6.02 -0.74
C ARG A 415 12.64 -7.34 -0.69
N THR A 416 13.13 -7.75 0.48
CA THR A 416 13.93 -8.98 0.65
C THR A 416 13.13 -10.23 0.34
N PRO A 417 13.82 -11.34 -0.04
CA PRO A 417 13.16 -12.59 -0.40
C PRO A 417 12.27 -13.15 0.71
N MET A 418 11.09 -13.66 0.32
CA MET A 418 10.16 -14.34 1.21
C MET A 418 10.82 -15.58 1.84
N GLN A 419 10.50 -15.84 3.09
CA GLN A 419 11.10 -16.89 3.92
C GLN A 419 10.12 -18.06 4.08
N TRP A 420 10.28 -19.09 3.22
CA TRP A 420 9.35 -20.22 3.16
C TRP A 420 9.73 -21.35 4.11
N THR A 421 11.01 -21.68 4.21
CA THR A 421 11.52 -22.82 4.99
C THR A 421 12.83 -22.46 5.69
N GLY A 422 13.30 -23.32 6.59
CA GLY A 422 14.65 -23.22 7.17
C GLY A 422 15.77 -23.72 6.24
N GLY A 423 15.47 -24.09 4.98
CA GLY A 423 16.43 -24.65 4.02
C GLY A 423 17.25 -23.60 3.26
N LYS A 424 17.83 -24.05 2.15
CA LYS A 424 18.64 -23.20 1.27
C LYS A 424 17.89 -21.94 0.85
N ASN A 425 18.54 -20.80 0.91
CA ASN A 425 17.98 -19.49 0.62
C ASN A 425 16.59 -19.25 1.28
N LEU A 426 16.39 -19.82 2.46
CA LEU A 426 15.12 -19.81 3.19
C LEU A 426 13.93 -20.31 2.35
N GLY A 427 14.18 -21.21 1.39
CA GLY A 427 13.17 -21.78 0.51
C GLY A 427 12.66 -20.84 -0.58
N PHE A 428 13.26 -19.67 -0.73
CA PHE A 428 12.93 -18.72 -1.80
C PHE A 428 13.38 -19.23 -3.17
N SER A 429 14.60 -19.75 -3.27
CA SER A 429 15.26 -20.12 -4.53
C SER A 429 16.24 -21.27 -4.35
N GLU A 430 16.39 -22.10 -5.39
CA GLU A 430 17.44 -23.11 -5.51
C GLU A 430 18.75 -22.56 -6.14
N ALA A 431 18.79 -21.29 -6.52
CA ALA A 431 19.97 -20.63 -7.07
C ALA A 431 21.16 -20.62 -6.08
N SER A 432 22.36 -20.35 -6.57
CA SER A 432 23.48 -20.00 -5.69
C SER A 432 23.24 -18.63 -5.03
N GLU A 433 23.79 -18.39 -3.86
CA GLU A 433 23.62 -17.12 -3.13
C GLU A 433 24.05 -15.91 -3.98
N ASP A 434 25.11 -16.05 -4.78
CA ASP A 434 25.61 -15.00 -5.68
C ASP A 434 24.66 -14.67 -6.84
N ALA A 435 23.75 -15.58 -7.17
CA ALA A 435 22.75 -15.38 -8.23
C ALA A 435 21.47 -14.69 -7.70
N LEU A 436 21.28 -14.63 -6.39
CA LEU A 436 20.09 -14.02 -5.82
C LEU A 436 20.03 -12.53 -6.15
N TYR A 437 18.87 -12.07 -6.59
CA TYR A 437 18.64 -10.65 -6.88
C TYR A 437 18.84 -9.77 -5.65
N LEU A 438 18.29 -10.18 -4.51
CA LEU A 438 18.54 -9.61 -3.18
C LEU A 438 18.94 -10.73 -2.21
N PRO A 439 19.78 -10.43 -1.22
CA PRO A 439 20.19 -11.44 -0.25
C PRO A 439 19.01 -11.83 0.67
N VAL A 440 18.93 -13.10 1.02
CA VAL A 440 18.05 -13.61 2.06
C VAL A 440 18.50 -13.15 3.45
N GLU A 441 17.62 -13.30 4.46
CA GLU A 441 17.99 -13.07 5.86
C GLU A 441 19.08 -14.07 6.29
N ASP A 442 20.08 -13.55 7.00
CA ASP A 442 21.23 -14.32 7.47
C ASP A 442 21.19 -14.63 8.99
N GLU A 443 20.18 -14.13 9.70
CA GLU A 443 19.96 -14.47 11.09
C GLU A 443 19.56 -15.96 11.23
N LYS A 444 20.18 -16.64 12.17
CA LYS A 444 19.96 -18.09 12.39
C LYS A 444 18.50 -18.44 12.72
N ASP A 445 17.81 -17.52 13.37
CA ASP A 445 16.42 -17.68 13.82
C ASP A 445 15.45 -16.86 12.94
N ALA A 446 15.78 -16.68 11.66
CA ALA A 446 14.92 -16.00 10.71
C ALA A 446 13.53 -16.64 10.67
N PRO A 447 12.45 -15.85 10.81
CA PRO A 447 11.10 -16.39 10.76
C PRO A 447 10.83 -17.00 9.38
N ASN A 448 10.14 -18.15 9.34
CA ASN A 448 9.75 -18.75 8.06
C ASN A 448 8.39 -19.44 8.17
N VAL A 449 7.75 -19.62 7.03
CA VAL A 449 6.40 -20.18 6.92
C VAL A 449 6.33 -21.60 7.50
N GLU A 450 7.30 -22.47 7.16
CA GLU A 450 7.30 -23.87 7.58
C GLU A 450 7.31 -23.99 9.10
N SER A 451 8.20 -23.27 9.79
CA SER A 451 8.30 -23.29 11.25
C SER A 451 7.06 -22.72 11.92
N GLN A 452 6.47 -21.66 11.36
CA GLN A 452 5.28 -21.04 11.94
C GLN A 452 4.00 -21.84 11.67
N LEU A 453 3.89 -22.57 10.57
CA LEU A 453 2.79 -23.52 10.37
C LEU A 453 2.82 -24.70 11.38
N ALA A 454 4.00 -25.05 11.87
CA ALA A 454 4.16 -26.09 12.88
C ALA A 454 3.91 -25.62 14.32
N ASP A 455 3.85 -24.31 14.56
CA ASP A 455 3.62 -23.67 15.86
C ASP A 455 2.26 -22.97 15.92
N GLU A 456 1.28 -23.57 16.59
CA GLU A 456 -0.06 -22.99 16.76
C GLU A 456 -0.06 -21.62 17.48
N GLY A 457 0.99 -21.30 18.26
CA GLY A 457 1.17 -20.01 18.90
C GLY A 457 1.80 -18.92 18.02
N SER A 458 2.18 -19.26 16.78
CA SER A 458 2.91 -18.36 15.87
C SER A 458 2.10 -17.13 15.45
N LEU A 459 2.81 -16.13 14.92
CA LEU A 459 2.19 -14.95 14.32
C LEU A 459 1.33 -15.31 13.10
N LEU A 460 1.77 -16.27 12.29
CA LEU A 460 1.02 -16.74 11.12
C LEU A 460 -0.35 -17.31 11.51
N HIS A 461 -0.41 -18.16 12.56
CA HIS A 461 -1.70 -18.67 13.06
C HIS A 461 -2.59 -17.56 13.61
N PHE A 462 -2.01 -16.60 14.31
CA PHE A 462 -2.76 -15.43 14.78
C PHE A 462 -3.36 -14.62 13.62
N VAL A 463 -2.62 -14.43 12.52
CA VAL A 463 -3.14 -13.77 11.30
C VAL A 463 -4.26 -14.60 10.66
N LYS A 464 -4.11 -15.93 10.58
CA LYS A 464 -5.18 -16.83 10.10
C LYS A 464 -6.46 -16.69 10.91
N ASP A 465 -6.34 -16.63 12.24
CA ASP A 465 -7.49 -16.47 13.13
C ASP A 465 -8.16 -15.11 12.98
N LEU A 466 -7.40 -14.03 12.74
CA LEU A 466 -7.95 -12.70 12.45
C LEU A 466 -8.68 -12.64 11.11
N LEU A 467 -8.12 -13.25 10.06
CA LEU A 467 -8.78 -13.33 8.75
C LEU A 467 -10.08 -14.13 8.84
N LYS A 468 -10.04 -15.28 9.53
CA LYS A 468 -11.24 -16.07 9.81
C LYS A 468 -12.29 -15.28 10.58
N LEU A 469 -11.89 -14.60 11.67
CA LEU A 469 -12.78 -13.74 12.45
C LEU A 469 -13.47 -12.70 11.54
N ARG A 470 -12.72 -12.05 10.66
CA ARG A 470 -13.26 -11.04 9.75
C ARG A 470 -14.24 -11.61 8.74
N HIS A 471 -13.91 -12.73 8.08
CA HIS A 471 -14.78 -13.38 7.10
C HIS A 471 -16.08 -13.90 7.72
N GLU A 472 -16.02 -14.46 8.93
CA GLU A 472 -17.18 -15.01 9.63
C GLU A 472 -18.11 -13.93 10.23
N ASN A 473 -17.63 -12.68 10.35
CA ASN A 473 -18.40 -11.60 10.99
C ASN A 473 -18.65 -10.44 10.04
N ARG A 474 -19.87 -10.37 9.52
CA ARG A 474 -20.31 -9.33 8.57
C ARG A 474 -20.04 -7.89 9.06
N ASP A 475 -20.16 -7.65 10.37
CA ASP A 475 -19.92 -6.35 10.97
C ASP A 475 -18.46 -5.90 10.92
N LEU A 476 -17.51 -6.83 10.78
CA LEU A 476 -16.09 -6.53 10.63
C LEU A 476 -15.67 -6.30 9.17
N GLN A 477 -16.53 -6.61 8.20
CA GLN A 477 -16.25 -6.42 6.78
C GLN A 477 -16.16 -4.94 6.38
N ALA A 478 -15.84 -4.65 5.11
CA ALA A 478 -15.45 -3.32 4.66
C ALA A 478 -16.47 -2.21 4.91
N ASP A 479 -17.76 -2.49 4.71
CA ASP A 479 -18.86 -1.53 4.86
C ASP A 479 -19.51 -1.55 6.26
N GLY A 480 -19.04 -2.40 7.18
CA GLY A 480 -19.52 -2.45 8.55
C GLY A 480 -19.41 -1.09 9.25
N SER A 481 -20.40 -0.73 10.05
CA SER A 481 -20.40 0.56 10.74
C SER A 481 -19.24 0.70 11.71
N PHE A 482 -18.86 1.94 11.98
CA PHE A 482 -17.79 2.28 12.91
C PHE A 482 -18.20 3.44 13.80
N GLU A 483 -17.97 3.29 15.11
CA GLU A 483 -18.22 4.31 16.12
C GLU A 483 -17.16 4.25 17.21
N VAL A 484 -16.53 5.36 17.52
CA VAL A 484 -15.57 5.48 18.62
C VAL A 484 -16.32 5.59 19.94
N LEU A 485 -16.09 4.65 20.85
CA LEU A 485 -16.65 4.66 22.20
C LEU A 485 -15.67 5.27 23.22
N HIS A 486 -14.38 5.03 23.06
CA HIS A 486 -13.30 5.58 23.86
C HIS A 486 -12.02 5.68 23.02
N GLY A 487 -11.38 6.82 23.04
CA GLY A 487 -10.13 7.11 22.34
C GLY A 487 -9.70 8.52 22.75
N GLU A 488 -9.20 8.67 23.98
CA GLU A 488 -8.90 9.98 24.58
C GLU A 488 -7.38 10.24 24.57
N SER A 489 -7.02 11.51 24.55
CA SER A 489 -5.61 11.92 24.59
C SER A 489 -4.95 11.43 25.88
N ARG A 490 -3.74 10.87 25.76
CA ARG A 490 -2.94 10.30 26.84
C ARG A 490 -3.55 9.06 27.50
N ASP A 491 -4.57 8.46 26.86
CA ASP A 491 -5.07 7.15 27.25
C ASP A 491 -4.78 6.13 26.14
N PRO A 492 -3.97 5.10 26.39
CA PRO A 492 -3.68 4.06 25.40
C PRO A 492 -4.88 3.16 25.09
N LEU A 493 -5.90 3.15 25.95
CA LEU A 493 -7.08 2.33 25.70
C LEU A 493 -7.92 2.90 24.56
N PHE A 494 -8.21 2.06 23.58
CA PHE A 494 -9.12 2.37 22.48
C PHE A 494 -10.26 1.37 22.43
N VAL A 495 -11.52 1.88 22.46
CA VAL A 495 -12.74 1.06 22.37
C VAL A 495 -13.63 1.60 21.26
N TYR A 496 -14.06 0.73 20.38
CA TYR A 496 -14.91 1.10 19.25
C TYR A 496 -15.93 0.01 18.93
N ARG A 497 -16.99 0.43 18.29
CA ARG A 497 -18.09 -0.43 17.85
C ARG A 497 -17.96 -0.74 16.36
N ARG A 498 -18.24 -1.98 15.99
CA ARG A 498 -18.44 -2.46 14.64
C ARG A 498 -19.78 -3.20 14.56
N GLY A 499 -20.84 -2.55 14.05
CA GLY A 499 -22.18 -3.13 14.07
C GLY A 499 -22.64 -3.49 15.49
N ASP A 500 -22.85 -4.76 15.73
CA ASP A 500 -23.21 -5.29 17.04
C ASP A 500 -21.99 -5.77 17.86
N LEU A 501 -20.77 -5.62 17.33
CA LEU A 501 -19.52 -6.00 17.99
C LEU A 501 -18.87 -4.82 18.69
N ILE A 502 -18.22 -5.08 19.82
CA ILE A 502 -17.32 -4.16 20.50
C ILE A 502 -15.89 -4.66 20.37
N CYS A 503 -15.02 -3.83 19.82
CA CYS A 503 -13.59 -4.06 19.75
C CYS A 503 -12.88 -3.18 20.76
N ALA A 504 -11.91 -3.73 21.47
CA ALA A 504 -11.11 -2.98 22.44
C ALA A 504 -9.65 -3.39 22.36
N VAL A 505 -8.74 -2.42 22.38
CA VAL A 505 -7.29 -2.64 22.38
C VAL A 505 -6.63 -1.82 23.49
N ASN A 506 -5.76 -2.46 24.22
CA ASN A 506 -4.86 -1.85 25.20
C ASN A 506 -3.42 -2.23 24.85
N PRO A 507 -2.66 -1.35 24.16
CA PRO A 507 -1.28 -1.64 23.84
C PRO A 507 -0.31 -1.45 25.02
N SER A 508 -0.70 -0.69 26.06
CA SER A 508 0.17 -0.41 27.19
C SER A 508 0.48 -1.66 28.04
N GLY A 509 1.53 -1.58 28.85
CA GLY A 509 1.88 -2.65 29.80
C GLY A 509 0.98 -2.74 31.03
N ASP A 510 0.13 -1.76 31.28
CA ASP A 510 -0.74 -1.67 32.45
C ASP A 510 -2.17 -2.11 32.14
N GLU A 511 -2.88 -2.61 33.13
CA GLU A 511 -4.31 -2.91 33.02
C GLU A 511 -5.12 -1.61 32.80
N ARG A 512 -6.10 -1.68 31.91
CA ARG A 512 -7.08 -0.62 31.63
C ARG A 512 -8.50 -1.15 31.76
N SER A 513 -9.44 -0.27 32.08
CA SER A 513 -10.86 -0.66 32.12
C SER A 513 -11.76 0.43 31.60
N PHE A 514 -12.88 0.01 31.00
CA PHE A 514 -13.89 0.92 30.45
C PHE A 514 -15.30 0.45 30.81
N ASP A 515 -16.15 1.38 31.22
CA ASP A 515 -17.54 1.12 31.57
C ASP A 515 -18.44 1.41 30.36
N LEU A 516 -18.82 0.36 29.65
CA LEU A 516 -19.72 0.42 28.49
C LEU A 516 -21.12 0.89 28.84
N SER A 517 -21.60 0.67 30.06
CA SER A 517 -22.95 1.04 30.49
C SER A 517 -23.20 2.54 30.42
N LYS A 518 -22.14 3.35 30.42
CA LYS A 518 -22.23 4.83 30.33
C LYS A 518 -22.35 5.34 28.90
N ARG A 519 -22.00 4.55 27.92
CA ARG A 519 -21.93 4.97 26.50
C ARG A 519 -22.82 4.13 25.58
N ASP A 520 -23.15 2.92 25.96
CA ASP A 520 -23.87 1.96 25.13
C ASP A 520 -25.16 1.49 25.79
N ALA A 521 -26.29 1.88 25.16
CA ALA A 521 -27.62 1.44 25.59
C ALA A 521 -28.01 0.04 25.06
N LYS A 522 -27.22 -0.54 24.12
CA LYS A 522 -27.48 -1.90 23.62
C LYS A 522 -26.94 -2.94 24.60
N ALA A 523 -27.79 -3.88 24.99
CA ALA A 523 -27.36 -5.03 25.75
C ALA A 523 -26.43 -5.90 24.88
N LEU A 524 -25.18 -6.06 25.29
CA LEU A 524 -24.26 -7.05 24.73
C LEU A 524 -24.56 -8.41 25.35
N CYS A 525 -24.44 -9.48 24.58
CA CYS A 525 -24.54 -10.83 25.14
C CYS A 525 -23.32 -11.19 25.99
N GLY A 526 -22.21 -10.44 25.84
CA GLY A 526 -20.97 -10.64 26.60
C GLY A 526 -20.13 -11.82 26.12
N GLU A 527 -20.42 -12.36 24.96
CA GLU A 527 -19.65 -13.45 24.36
C GLU A 527 -18.33 -12.91 23.80
N LYS A 528 -17.23 -13.44 24.28
CA LYS A 528 -15.92 -13.17 23.71
C LYS A 528 -15.74 -14.02 22.44
N ILE A 529 -15.80 -13.39 21.26
CA ILE A 529 -15.60 -14.10 20.00
C ILE A 529 -14.13 -14.11 19.55
N PHE A 530 -13.32 -13.18 20.07
CA PHE A 530 -11.86 -13.15 19.87
C PHE A 530 -11.17 -12.44 21.04
N SER A 531 -10.03 -12.93 21.48
CA SER A 531 -9.22 -12.23 22.48
C SER A 531 -7.74 -12.60 22.39
N TYR A 532 -6.89 -11.65 22.76
CA TYR A 532 -5.46 -11.81 22.93
C TYR A 532 -5.04 -11.13 24.23
N GLY A 533 -4.15 -11.78 25.02
CA GLY A 533 -3.80 -11.31 26.35
C GLY A 533 -4.92 -11.50 27.37
N GLU A 534 -4.76 -10.89 28.55
CA GLU A 534 -5.76 -10.98 29.62
C GLU A 534 -6.92 -10.02 29.36
N THR A 535 -8.14 -10.53 29.27
CA THR A 535 -9.33 -9.73 29.00
C THR A 535 -10.52 -10.20 29.84
N GLY A 536 -11.32 -9.26 30.33
CA GLY A 536 -12.53 -9.49 31.12
C GLY A 536 -13.73 -8.67 30.62
N TYR A 537 -14.93 -9.22 30.81
CA TYR A 537 -16.18 -8.48 30.70
C TYR A 537 -17.11 -8.95 31.80
N ASP A 538 -17.56 -8.00 32.62
CA ASP A 538 -18.52 -8.27 33.69
C ASP A 538 -19.43 -7.07 33.90
N ALA A 539 -20.74 -7.31 33.93
CA ALA A 539 -21.78 -6.31 34.23
C ALA A 539 -21.62 -4.96 33.49
N GLY A 540 -21.22 -4.99 32.21
CA GLY A 540 -21.00 -3.80 31.40
C GLY A 540 -19.60 -3.19 31.51
N ARG A 541 -18.70 -3.76 32.30
CA ARG A 541 -17.33 -3.30 32.45
C ARG A 541 -16.37 -4.19 31.69
N LEU A 542 -15.61 -3.56 30.78
CA LEU A 542 -14.44 -4.16 30.13
C LEU A 542 -13.21 -4.03 31.03
N THR A 543 -12.40 -5.09 31.08
CA THR A 543 -11.07 -5.06 31.69
C THR A 543 -10.08 -5.64 30.69
N LEU A 544 -9.04 -4.89 30.35
CA LEU A 544 -7.97 -5.29 29.44
C LEU A 544 -6.64 -5.22 30.20
N GLY A 545 -6.03 -6.38 30.41
CA GLY A 545 -4.66 -6.47 30.92
C GLY A 545 -3.68 -5.78 29.98
N GLY A 546 -2.42 -5.67 30.39
CA GLY A 546 -1.38 -5.07 29.53
C GLY A 546 -1.20 -5.83 28.23
N GLN A 547 -1.08 -5.12 27.13
CA GLN A 547 -0.92 -5.66 25.77
C GLN A 547 -2.01 -6.67 25.39
N SER A 548 -3.25 -6.22 25.37
CA SER A 548 -4.39 -7.10 25.10
C SER A 548 -5.36 -6.51 24.08
N PHE A 549 -6.13 -7.41 23.46
CA PHE A 549 -7.16 -7.12 22.48
C PHE A 549 -8.39 -8.00 22.71
N LEU A 550 -9.58 -7.45 22.45
CA LEU A 550 -10.85 -8.13 22.68
C LEU A 550 -11.87 -7.77 21.61
N VAL A 551 -12.63 -8.77 21.15
CA VAL A 551 -13.88 -8.60 20.39
C VAL A 551 -15.01 -9.28 21.14
N LEU A 552 -16.03 -8.50 21.48
CA LEU A 552 -17.26 -8.95 22.14
C LEU A 552 -18.46 -8.83 21.20
N LYS A 553 -19.40 -9.76 21.39
CA LYS A 553 -20.71 -9.73 20.76
C LYS A 553 -21.81 -9.48 21.79
#